data_df014a903064f1f8928b756d46c115f9
#
_entry.id   df014a903064f1f8928b756d46c115f9
#
_cell.length_a   1.000
_cell.length_b   1.000
_cell.length_c   1.000
_cell.angle_alpha   90.00
_cell.angle_beta   90.00
_cell.angle_gamma   90.00
#
_symmetry.space_group_name_H-M   'P 1'
#
loop_
_entity.id
_entity.type
_entity.pdbx_description
1 polymer ?
#
loop_
_entity_poly.entity_id
_entity_poly.type
_entity_poly.pdbx_seq_one_letter_code
_entity_poly.pdbx_strand_id
1 'polypeptide(L)'
;MGELVKNFSDNCIKLTEHFEGAVLHKYDDGVGKITIGIGHMVKPGEIFPEKITYEFAKELLMKDLQIAKNAILKNVRVPLNQHQFDALGVFIFNVGTNAFAGSTLLKKLNAGDFDGASKEFIRWNKGRVKGVLSEMPGLTRRRVAEQKLFNSNPSLNNPLKFIIA
;
A
#
# COMPACT_ATOMS: atom_id res chain seq x y z
N MET A 1 29.13 2.01 0.83
CA MET A 1 27.72 2.44 0.86
C MET A 1 26.90 1.50 -0.01
N GLY A 2 25.80 1.00 0.51
CA GLY A 2 24.86 0.21 -0.27
C GLY A 2 24.10 1.07 -1.28
N GLU A 3 23.56 0.43 -2.31
CA GLU A 3 22.67 1.10 -3.25
C GLU A 3 21.41 1.56 -2.55
N LEU A 4 20.84 2.68 -3.01
CA LEU A 4 19.55 3.15 -2.55
C LEU A 4 18.45 2.18 -3.01
N VAL A 5 17.53 1.87 -2.12
CA VAL A 5 16.35 1.07 -2.45
C VAL A 5 15.47 1.88 -3.39
N LYS A 6 15.14 1.32 -4.55
CA LYS A 6 14.33 1.98 -5.58
C LYS A 6 13.17 1.14 -6.09
N ASN A 7 13.10 -0.11 -5.69
CA ASN A 7 12.06 -1.04 -6.16
C ASN A 7 11.44 -1.77 -4.99
N PHE A 8 10.18 -2.16 -5.16
CA PHE A 8 9.51 -3.01 -4.18
C PHE A 8 10.05 -4.44 -4.25
N SER A 9 10.07 -5.10 -3.10
CA SER A 9 10.30 -6.53 -3.02
C SER A 9 8.97 -7.29 -3.04
N ASP A 10 9.05 -8.63 -3.05
CA ASP A 10 7.87 -9.49 -2.99
C ASP A 10 6.99 -9.21 -1.76
N ASN A 11 7.56 -8.70 -0.68
CA ASN A 11 6.80 -8.38 0.53
C ASN A 11 5.72 -7.33 0.26
N CYS A 12 6.00 -6.33 -0.56
CA CYS A 12 5.00 -5.32 -0.93
C CYS A 12 3.86 -5.97 -1.72
N ILE A 13 4.19 -6.80 -2.70
CA ILE A 13 3.19 -7.48 -3.54
C ILE A 13 2.32 -8.41 -2.70
N LYS A 14 2.95 -9.25 -1.88
CA LYS A 14 2.24 -10.22 -1.03
C LYS A 14 1.34 -9.55 0.00
N LEU A 15 1.82 -8.50 0.64
CA LEU A 15 1.02 -7.81 1.65
C LEU A 15 -0.15 -7.07 1.02
N THR A 16 0.05 -6.44 -0.13
CA THR A 16 -1.04 -5.79 -0.88
C THR A 16 -2.10 -6.82 -1.28
N GLU A 17 -1.67 -7.96 -1.84
CA GLU A 17 -2.60 -9.02 -2.23
C GLU A 17 -3.34 -9.60 -1.03
N HIS A 18 -2.67 -9.75 0.11
CA HIS A 18 -3.31 -10.25 1.33
C HIS A 18 -4.54 -9.41 1.71
N PHE A 19 -4.44 -8.09 1.61
CA PHE A 19 -5.54 -7.20 1.97
C PHE A 19 -6.58 -7.04 0.85
N GLU A 20 -6.14 -6.99 -0.40
CA GLU A 20 -7.04 -6.75 -1.52
C GLU A 20 -7.73 -8.03 -2.03
N GLY A 21 -7.08 -9.18 -1.87
CA GLY A 21 -7.51 -10.41 -2.52
C GLY A 21 -7.29 -10.34 -4.03
N ALA A 22 -7.58 -11.43 -4.73
CA ALA A 22 -7.51 -11.49 -6.18
C ALA A 22 -8.89 -11.89 -6.72
N VAL A 23 -9.57 -10.97 -7.39
CA VAL A 23 -10.89 -11.21 -7.97
C VAL A 23 -10.76 -11.08 -9.48
N LEU A 24 -11.02 -12.18 -10.20
CA LEU A 24 -10.70 -12.28 -11.63
C LEU A 24 -11.81 -11.76 -12.55
N HIS A 25 -12.82 -11.13 -12.00
CA HIS A 25 -13.91 -10.47 -12.73
C HIS A 25 -14.19 -9.10 -12.11
N LYS A 26 -14.86 -8.23 -12.86
CA LYS A 26 -15.25 -6.93 -12.30
C LYS A 26 -16.26 -7.10 -11.17
N TYR A 27 -16.11 -6.28 -10.15
CA TYR A 27 -17.07 -6.23 -9.06
C TYR A 27 -17.18 -4.79 -8.52
N ASP A 28 -18.31 -4.49 -7.88
CA ASP A 28 -18.50 -3.23 -7.17
C ASP A 28 -17.93 -3.39 -5.76
N ASP A 29 -17.08 -2.45 -5.35
CA ASP A 29 -16.40 -2.50 -4.05
C ASP A 29 -17.29 -2.07 -2.86
N GLY A 30 -18.58 -1.80 -3.11
CA GLY A 30 -19.53 -1.39 -2.08
C GLY A 30 -19.64 0.13 -1.92
N VAL A 31 -18.78 0.90 -2.58
CA VAL A 31 -18.80 2.37 -2.58
C VAL A 31 -18.93 2.94 -3.99
N GLY A 32 -19.47 2.15 -4.92
CA GLY A 32 -19.74 2.58 -6.29
C GLY A 32 -18.54 2.58 -7.21
N LYS A 33 -17.44 1.93 -6.82
CA LYS A 33 -16.24 1.81 -7.65
C LYS A 33 -16.11 0.40 -8.19
N ILE A 34 -15.93 0.31 -9.51
CA ILE A 34 -15.72 -0.98 -10.17
C ILE A 34 -14.25 -1.36 -10.05
N THR A 35 -14.01 -2.57 -9.56
CA THR A 35 -12.68 -3.08 -9.26
C THR A 35 -12.48 -4.43 -9.95
N ILE A 36 -11.24 -4.77 -10.30
CA ILE A 36 -10.88 -6.07 -10.88
C ILE A 36 -9.46 -6.44 -10.42
N GLY A 37 -9.17 -7.72 -10.37
CA GLY A 37 -7.84 -8.23 -10.04
C GLY A 37 -7.48 -8.02 -8.58
N ILE A 38 -6.31 -7.49 -8.33
CA ILE A 38 -5.80 -7.24 -6.97
C ILE A 38 -5.97 -5.74 -6.67
N GLY A 39 -7.22 -5.37 -6.38
CA GLY A 39 -7.54 -4.01 -5.99
C GLY A 39 -7.41 -2.96 -7.10
N HIS A 40 -7.42 -3.36 -8.38
CA HIS A 40 -7.33 -2.39 -9.47
C HIS A 40 -8.68 -1.71 -9.71
N MET A 41 -8.73 -0.39 -9.51
CA MET A 41 -9.91 0.40 -9.88
C MET A 41 -9.96 0.59 -11.39
N VAL A 42 -11.05 0.13 -12.00
CA VAL A 42 -11.26 0.26 -13.45
C VAL A 42 -11.43 1.73 -13.80
N LYS A 43 -10.60 2.22 -14.72
CA LYS A 43 -10.63 3.61 -15.18
C LYS A 43 -11.57 3.75 -16.37
N PRO A 44 -12.12 4.96 -16.62
CA PRO A 44 -12.90 5.21 -17.82
C PRO A 44 -12.12 4.82 -19.08
N GLY A 45 -12.74 4.04 -19.94
CA GLY A 45 -12.13 3.58 -21.20
C GLY A 45 -11.34 2.29 -21.09
N GLU A 46 -11.06 1.80 -19.90
CA GLU A 46 -10.44 0.49 -19.76
C GLU A 46 -11.47 -0.61 -20.03
N ILE A 47 -11.10 -1.57 -20.86
CA ILE A 47 -11.95 -2.69 -21.24
C ILE A 47 -11.25 -3.99 -20.82
N PHE A 48 -11.97 -4.81 -20.06
CA PHE A 48 -11.48 -6.11 -19.62
C PHE A 48 -12.42 -7.20 -20.14
N PRO A 49 -11.90 -8.41 -20.43
CA PRO A 49 -12.77 -9.55 -20.68
C PRO A 49 -13.57 -9.88 -19.43
N GLU A 50 -14.58 -10.73 -19.58
CA GLU A 50 -15.42 -11.16 -18.46
C GLU A 50 -14.61 -11.76 -17.32
N LYS A 51 -13.53 -12.47 -17.66
CA LYS A 51 -12.61 -13.07 -16.69
C LYS A 51 -11.17 -12.85 -17.12
N ILE A 52 -10.31 -12.41 -16.19
CA ILE A 52 -8.87 -12.28 -16.39
C ILE A 52 -8.15 -13.43 -15.68
N THR A 53 -6.88 -13.64 -16.03
CA THR A 53 -6.03 -14.60 -15.33
C THR A 53 -5.42 -13.99 -14.08
N TYR A 54 -4.95 -14.83 -13.16
CA TYR A 54 -4.20 -14.35 -11.98
C TYR A 54 -2.92 -13.62 -12.39
N GLU A 55 -2.21 -14.14 -13.40
CA GLU A 55 -1.00 -13.52 -13.92
C GLU A 55 -1.28 -12.11 -14.44
N PHE A 56 -2.40 -11.94 -15.16
CA PHE A 56 -2.81 -10.62 -15.63
C PHE A 56 -3.18 -9.69 -14.46
N ALA A 57 -3.83 -10.22 -13.42
CA ALA A 57 -4.14 -9.45 -12.21
C ALA A 57 -2.85 -8.94 -11.53
N LYS A 58 -1.81 -9.77 -11.49
CA LYS A 58 -0.50 -9.37 -10.96
C LYS A 58 0.17 -8.29 -11.82
N GLU A 59 0.05 -8.38 -13.13
CA GLU A 59 0.56 -7.33 -14.03
C GLU A 59 -0.13 -6.00 -13.77
N LEU A 60 -1.44 -5.99 -13.57
CA LEU A 60 -2.18 -4.79 -13.19
C LEU A 60 -1.68 -4.22 -11.87
N LEU A 61 -1.47 -5.09 -10.88
CA LEU A 61 -0.93 -4.67 -9.58
C LEU A 61 0.44 -4.03 -9.73
N MET A 62 1.32 -4.61 -10.54
CA MET A 62 2.66 -4.05 -10.77
C MET A 62 2.59 -2.66 -11.41
N LYS A 63 1.66 -2.43 -12.33
CA LYS A 63 1.43 -1.11 -12.90
C LYS A 63 0.92 -0.12 -11.86
N ASP A 64 -0.04 -0.54 -11.04
CA ASP A 64 -0.58 0.31 -9.99
C ASP A 64 0.48 0.65 -8.94
N LEU A 65 1.31 -0.32 -8.57
CA LEU A 65 2.42 -0.11 -7.64
C LEU A 65 3.49 0.82 -8.20
N GLN A 66 3.63 0.91 -9.52
CA GLN A 66 4.54 1.87 -10.15
C GLN A 66 4.16 3.30 -9.77
N ILE A 67 2.88 3.60 -9.67
CA ILE A 67 2.38 4.92 -9.24
C ILE A 67 2.82 5.20 -7.80
N ALA A 68 2.68 4.23 -6.90
CA ALA A 68 3.13 4.36 -5.52
C ALA A 68 4.65 4.53 -5.44
N LYS A 69 5.40 3.76 -6.23
CA LYS A 69 6.86 3.87 -6.28
C LYS A 69 7.30 5.26 -6.70
N ASN A 70 6.69 5.80 -7.74
CA ASN A 70 7.01 7.14 -8.21
C ASN A 70 6.72 8.20 -7.14
N ALA A 71 5.65 8.04 -6.37
CA ALA A 71 5.34 8.95 -5.27
C ALA A 71 6.41 8.91 -4.18
N ILE A 72 6.93 7.73 -3.85
CA ILE A 72 8.02 7.59 -2.87
C ILE A 72 9.28 8.27 -3.40
N LEU A 73 9.70 7.96 -4.62
CA LEU A 73 10.93 8.50 -5.21
C LEU A 73 10.86 10.02 -5.36
N LYS A 74 9.68 10.57 -5.60
CA LYS A 74 9.49 12.00 -5.75
C LYS A 74 9.51 12.75 -4.42
N ASN A 75 8.92 12.17 -3.37
CA ASN A 75 8.61 12.90 -2.14
C ASN A 75 9.54 12.57 -0.97
N VAL A 76 10.10 11.38 -0.90
CA VAL A 76 10.95 10.97 0.23
C VAL A 76 12.39 11.39 -0.04
N ARG A 77 12.97 12.11 0.92
CA ARG A 77 14.32 12.71 0.81
C ARG A 77 15.34 12.08 1.74
N VAL A 78 14.97 11.00 2.40
CA VAL A 78 15.86 10.26 3.32
C VAL A 78 16.04 8.84 2.80
N PRO A 79 17.17 8.18 3.11
CA PRO A 79 17.36 6.78 2.74
C PRO A 79 16.34 5.90 3.44
N LEU A 80 15.82 4.91 2.71
CA LEU A 80 14.90 3.92 3.25
C LEU A 80 15.52 2.52 3.12
N ASN A 81 15.28 1.66 4.09
CA ASN A 81 15.57 0.24 3.91
C ASN A 81 14.43 -0.40 3.10
N GLN A 82 14.62 -1.65 2.70
CA GLN A 82 13.67 -2.34 1.84
C GLN A 82 12.29 -2.49 2.49
N HIS A 83 12.24 -2.80 3.79
CA HIS A 83 10.97 -2.97 4.50
C HIS A 83 10.21 -1.65 4.65
N GLN A 84 10.91 -0.57 4.88
CA GLN A 84 10.31 0.76 4.91
C GLN A 84 9.74 1.15 3.54
N PHE A 85 10.50 0.90 2.50
CA PHE A 85 10.07 1.17 1.13
C PHE A 85 8.82 0.36 0.78
N ASP A 86 8.83 -0.93 1.07
CA ASP A 86 7.69 -1.82 0.83
C ASP A 86 6.45 -1.39 1.61
N ALA A 87 6.60 -1.07 2.89
CA ALA A 87 5.49 -0.64 3.73
C ALA A 87 4.82 0.63 3.21
N LEU A 88 5.63 1.59 2.76
CA LEU A 88 5.11 2.81 2.15
C LEU A 88 4.35 2.50 0.86
N GLY A 89 4.82 1.56 0.07
CA GLY A 89 4.13 1.14 -1.16
C GLY A 89 2.74 0.60 -0.88
N VAL A 90 2.62 -0.30 0.10
CA VAL A 90 1.33 -0.86 0.50
C VAL A 90 0.39 0.25 1.00
N PHE A 91 0.92 1.15 1.81
CA PHE A 91 0.16 2.29 2.34
C PHE A 91 -0.35 3.21 1.24
N ILE A 92 0.53 3.64 0.34
CA ILE A 92 0.19 4.57 -0.75
C ILE A 92 -0.79 3.93 -1.72
N PHE A 93 -0.66 2.63 -1.99
CA PHE A 93 -1.60 1.90 -2.84
C PHE A 93 -3.04 2.08 -2.32
N ASN A 94 -3.23 2.05 -1.01
CA ASN A 94 -4.55 2.16 -0.41
C ASN A 94 -5.01 3.61 -0.21
N VAL A 95 -4.16 4.49 0.33
CA VAL A 95 -4.57 5.86 0.66
C VAL A 95 -4.44 6.84 -0.51
N GLY A 96 -3.60 6.54 -1.49
CA GLY A 96 -3.38 7.38 -2.66
C GLY A 96 -2.18 8.30 -2.53
N THR A 97 -1.68 8.76 -3.68
CA THR A 97 -0.47 9.57 -3.76
C THR A 97 -0.64 10.97 -3.18
N ASN A 98 -1.80 11.60 -3.39
CA ASN A 98 -2.05 12.93 -2.87
C ASN A 98 -2.13 12.95 -1.34
N ALA A 99 -2.80 11.96 -0.75
CA ALA A 99 -2.88 11.81 0.69
C ALA A 99 -1.48 11.62 1.30
N PHE A 100 -0.67 10.77 0.68
CA PHE A 100 0.71 10.56 1.10
C PHE A 100 1.53 11.84 1.03
N ALA A 101 1.47 12.56 -0.09
CA ALA A 101 2.27 13.77 -0.30
C ALA A 101 1.98 14.87 0.72
N GLY A 102 0.73 14.95 1.20
CA GLY A 102 0.32 15.94 2.21
C GLY A 102 0.34 15.40 3.65
N SER A 103 0.81 14.18 3.88
CA SER A 103 0.70 13.54 5.18
C SER A 103 1.75 14.02 6.20
N THR A 104 1.36 13.97 7.46
CA THR A 104 2.28 14.16 8.58
C THR A 104 3.33 13.03 8.62
N LEU A 105 2.94 11.83 8.19
CA LEU A 105 3.85 10.70 8.06
C LEU A 105 5.06 11.08 7.19
N LEU A 106 4.82 11.61 6.02
CA LEU A 106 5.89 12.03 5.10
C LEU A 106 6.74 13.15 5.70
N LYS A 107 6.12 14.12 6.35
CA LYS A 107 6.82 15.22 7.01
C LYS A 107 7.81 14.72 8.06
N LYS A 108 7.36 13.82 8.93
CA LYS A 108 8.20 13.21 9.97
C LYS A 108 9.33 12.38 9.37
N LEU A 109 8.98 11.60 8.33
CA LEU A 109 9.96 10.78 7.62
C LEU A 109 11.10 11.62 7.05
N ASN A 110 10.77 12.72 6.36
CA ASN A 110 11.75 13.60 5.75
C ASN A 110 12.57 14.41 6.79
N ALA A 111 12.05 14.53 8.00
CA ALA A 111 12.81 15.11 9.12
C ALA A 111 13.75 14.10 9.79
N GLY A 112 13.78 12.85 9.31
CA GLY A 112 14.57 11.77 9.90
C GLY A 112 13.94 11.14 11.13
N ASP A 113 12.69 11.49 11.43
CA ASP A 113 11.95 10.94 12.56
C ASP A 113 11.19 9.67 12.12
N PHE A 114 11.91 8.57 11.99
CA PHE A 114 11.35 7.29 11.56
C PHE A 114 10.35 6.72 12.56
N ASP A 115 10.65 6.85 13.86
CA ASP A 115 9.74 6.39 14.90
C ASP A 115 8.43 7.18 14.89
N GLY A 116 8.50 8.49 14.78
CA GLY A 116 7.32 9.34 14.66
C GLY A 116 6.52 9.03 13.40
N ALA A 117 7.19 8.85 12.27
CA ALA A 117 6.54 8.46 11.02
C ALA A 117 5.81 7.13 11.17
N SER A 118 6.46 6.15 11.80
CA SER A 118 5.88 4.83 12.07
C SER A 118 4.55 4.93 12.83
N LYS A 119 4.48 5.80 13.82
CA LYS A 119 3.27 6.00 14.63
C LYS A 119 2.15 6.68 13.87
N GLU A 120 2.43 7.31 12.74
CA GLU A 120 1.42 8.00 11.94
C GLU A 120 0.58 7.06 11.07
N PHE A 121 1.05 5.84 10.77
CA PHE A 121 0.28 4.89 9.97
C PHE A 121 -1.13 4.69 10.51
N ILE A 122 -1.25 4.49 11.82
CA ILE A 122 -2.52 4.11 12.46
C ILE A 122 -3.60 5.20 12.34
N ARG A 123 -3.23 6.44 12.12
CA ARG A 123 -4.18 7.54 11.95
C ARG A 123 -5.01 7.41 10.68
N TRP A 124 -4.57 6.59 9.73
CA TRP A 124 -5.24 6.39 8.44
C TRP A 124 -6.17 5.19 8.48
N ASN A 125 -6.91 5.02 9.58
CA ASN A 125 -7.82 3.90 9.79
C ASN A 125 -9.30 4.29 9.75
N LYS A 126 -9.62 5.50 9.27
CA LYS A 126 -10.99 6.01 9.28
C LYS A 126 -11.57 6.03 7.88
N GLY A 127 -12.85 5.71 7.80
CA GLY A 127 -13.64 5.83 6.58
C GLY A 127 -15.02 6.38 6.94
N ARG A 128 -15.78 6.77 5.92
CA ARG A 128 -17.13 7.28 6.15
C ARG A 128 -18.13 6.13 6.17
N VAL A 129 -18.85 6.03 7.29
CA VAL A 129 -19.96 5.09 7.44
C VAL A 129 -21.22 5.95 7.62
N LYS A 130 -22.15 5.85 6.66
CA LYS A 130 -23.38 6.68 6.65
C LYS A 130 -23.07 8.17 6.82
N GLY A 131 -22.03 8.66 6.14
CA GLY A 131 -21.62 10.06 6.19
C GLY A 131 -20.79 10.45 7.40
N VAL A 132 -20.59 9.56 8.37
CA VAL A 132 -19.83 9.84 9.59
C VAL A 132 -18.43 9.21 9.49
N LEU A 133 -17.41 10.02 9.77
CA LEU A 133 -16.02 9.55 9.78
C LEU A 133 -15.83 8.65 11.01
N SER A 134 -15.53 7.37 10.77
CA SER A 134 -15.46 6.35 11.81
C SER A 134 -14.23 5.46 11.62
N GLU A 135 -13.71 4.93 12.73
CA GLU A 135 -12.67 3.92 12.66
C GLU A 135 -13.22 2.66 12.01
N MET A 136 -12.43 2.08 11.11
CA MET A 136 -12.80 0.85 10.39
C MET A 136 -11.81 -0.26 10.75
N PRO A 137 -12.30 -1.37 11.32
CA PRO A 137 -11.41 -2.48 11.73
C PRO A 137 -10.52 -3.00 10.61
N GLY A 138 -11.04 -3.05 9.38
CA GLY A 138 -10.26 -3.48 8.22
C GLY A 138 -9.11 -2.54 7.91
N LEU A 139 -9.34 -1.22 8.00
CA LEU A 139 -8.28 -0.23 7.81
C LEU A 139 -7.28 -0.26 8.95
N THR A 140 -7.74 -0.47 10.18
CA THR A 140 -6.85 -0.61 11.32
C THR A 140 -5.90 -1.79 11.13
N ARG A 141 -6.41 -2.94 10.68
CA ARG A 141 -5.58 -4.12 10.40
C ARG A 141 -4.52 -3.84 9.34
N ARG A 142 -4.89 -3.12 8.28
CA ARG A 142 -3.94 -2.70 7.23
C ARG A 142 -2.83 -1.83 7.80
N ARG A 143 -3.20 -0.80 8.55
CA ARG A 143 -2.23 0.16 9.12
C ARG A 143 -1.29 -0.50 10.12
N VAL A 144 -1.81 -1.42 10.93
CA VAL A 144 -0.98 -2.18 11.89
C VAL A 144 0.03 -3.05 11.14
N ALA A 145 -0.39 -3.75 10.08
CA ALA A 145 0.51 -4.59 9.30
C ALA A 145 1.59 -3.75 8.58
N GLU A 146 1.21 -2.62 8.00
CA GLU A 146 2.15 -1.70 7.35
C GLU A 146 3.16 -1.15 8.35
N GLN A 147 2.72 -0.75 9.52
CA GLN A 147 3.59 -0.27 10.58
C GLN A 147 4.58 -1.36 11.04
N LYS A 148 4.10 -2.58 11.22
CA LYS A 148 4.96 -3.70 11.59
C LYS A 148 6.01 -3.99 10.54
N LEU A 149 5.65 -3.94 9.26
CA LEU A 149 6.62 -4.12 8.17
C LEU A 149 7.65 -2.98 8.17
N PHE A 150 7.18 -1.74 8.31
CA PHE A 150 8.05 -0.57 8.37
C PHE A 150 9.08 -0.67 9.49
N ASN A 151 8.67 -1.18 10.64
CA ASN A 151 9.51 -1.32 11.84
C ASN A 151 10.29 -2.63 11.89
N SER A 152 10.08 -3.56 10.97
CA SER A 152 10.73 -4.87 11.04
C SER A 152 12.22 -4.76 10.74
N ASN A 153 13.00 -5.68 11.33
CA ASN A 153 14.42 -5.75 11.08
C ASN A 153 14.67 -5.96 9.58
N PRO A 154 15.40 -5.05 8.90
CA PRO A 154 15.64 -5.16 7.46
C PRO A 154 16.41 -6.41 7.05
N SER A 155 17.09 -7.08 7.98
CA SER A 155 17.81 -8.33 7.72
C SER A 155 16.88 -9.54 7.61
N LEU A 156 15.61 -9.44 8.01
CA LEU A 156 14.66 -10.55 7.88
C LEU A 156 14.25 -10.73 6.43
N ASN A 157 14.42 -11.96 5.92
CA ASN A 157 14.04 -12.28 4.55
C ASN A 157 12.52 -12.45 4.37
N ASN A 158 11.84 -12.90 5.41
CA ASN A 158 10.40 -13.15 5.36
C ASN A 158 9.70 -12.53 6.59
N PRO A 159 9.64 -11.19 6.66
CA PRO A 159 9.01 -10.51 7.80
C PRO A 159 7.50 -10.76 7.88
N LEU A 160 6.84 -11.04 6.74
CA LEU A 160 5.38 -11.19 6.69
C LEU A 160 4.87 -12.37 7.51
N LYS A 161 5.68 -13.39 7.72
CA LYS A 161 5.26 -14.53 8.56
C LYS A 161 4.99 -14.12 10.01
N PHE A 162 5.56 -13.01 10.45
CA PHE A 162 5.31 -12.45 11.79
C PHE A 162 4.21 -11.38 11.79
N ILE A 163 3.74 -10.99 10.63
CA ILE A 163 2.79 -9.88 10.46
C ILE A 163 1.40 -10.39 10.11
N ILE A 164 1.32 -11.36 9.19
CA ILE A 164 0.06 -11.86 8.63
C ILE A 164 -0.05 -13.39 8.65
N ALA A 165 0.76 -14.05 9.42
CA ALA A 165 0.72 -15.52 9.54
C ALA A 165 -0.60 -16.00 10.12
#